data_1eb537f4fc1f764ff5c782e54a41378f
#
_entry.id   1eb537f4fc1f764ff5c782e54a41378f
#
_cell.length_a   1.000
_cell.length_b   1.000
_cell.length_c   1.000
_cell.angle_alpha   90.00
_cell.angle_beta   90.00
_cell.angle_gamma   90.00
#
_symmetry.space_group_name_H-M   'P 1'
#
loop_
_entity.id
_entity.type
_entity.pdbx_description
1 polymer ?
#
loop_
_entity_poly.entity_id
_entity_poly.type
_entity_poly.pdbx_seq_one_letter_code
_entity_poly.pdbx_strand_id
1 'polypeptide(L)'
;MLNLTKKTAIVSGGSKGIGKAIAMKLSQAVANVVICSRKKENLDSAVNEAELNGLPLVPIECNTSNKESIQSVVDHTIEKFDKVDVLVNNAAANPYYGLILNSEDSHWDKIFDVNVKGYFNFAKACSEIMIANNSGKIINVASIAAKTPLEGLGVYNISKAAVVMLTKVLAKELGEHNINVNTLAPGLIKTDFSKALWENEDTHNKIVKSIPQCKMGSPDDISGMALYLASEASDFVTGSIFTVDGGITT
;
A
#
# COMPACT_ATOMS: atom_id res chain seq x y z
N MET A 1 -9.15 -21.65 -2.31
CA MET A 1 -7.86 -20.97 -2.53
C MET A 1 -8.20 -19.60 -3.13
N LEU A 2 -7.67 -18.49 -2.61
CA LEU A 2 -7.92 -17.17 -3.17
C LEU A 2 -7.25 -17.08 -4.54
N ASN A 3 -8.02 -16.87 -5.60
CA ASN A 3 -7.58 -16.89 -6.99
C ASN A 3 -7.92 -15.54 -7.64
N LEU A 4 -6.98 -14.99 -8.39
CA LEU A 4 -7.12 -13.72 -9.10
C LEU A 4 -6.94 -13.90 -10.62
N THR A 5 -7.24 -15.08 -11.15
CA THR A 5 -7.17 -15.34 -12.59
C THR A 5 -7.96 -14.29 -13.37
N LYS A 6 -7.36 -13.73 -14.41
CA LYS A 6 -7.92 -12.65 -15.23
C LYS A 6 -8.14 -11.33 -14.48
N LYS A 7 -7.65 -11.16 -13.26
CA LYS A 7 -7.64 -9.85 -12.58
C LYS A 7 -6.36 -9.11 -12.88
N THR A 8 -6.45 -7.80 -12.96
CA THR A 8 -5.31 -6.89 -13.19
C THR A 8 -5.16 -5.97 -11.99
N ALA A 9 -3.97 -5.95 -11.40
CA ALA A 9 -3.65 -5.17 -10.21
C ALA A 9 -2.56 -4.14 -10.47
N ILE A 10 -2.72 -2.93 -9.91
CA ILE A 10 -1.67 -1.91 -9.81
C ILE A 10 -1.21 -1.83 -8.35
N VAL A 11 0.10 -1.90 -8.12
CA VAL A 11 0.71 -1.77 -6.78
C VAL A 11 1.68 -0.59 -6.77
N SER A 12 1.30 0.51 -6.14
CA SER A 12 2.20 1.65 -5.96
C SER A 12 3.23 1.38 -4.86
N GLY A 13 4.49 1.80 -5.08
CA GLY A 13 5.59 1.43 -4.20
C GLY A 13 5.90 -0.07 -4.22
N GLY A 14 5.60 -0.76 -5.32
CA GLY A 14 5.70 -2.21 -5.48
C GLY A 14 7.12 -2.75 -5.66
N SER A 15 8.14 -1.91 -5.64
CA SER A 15 9.53 -2.34 -5.87
C SER A 15 10.27 -2.85 -4.64
N LYS A 16 9.78 -2.58 -3.41
CA LYS A 16 10.43 -2.96 -2.14
C LYS A 16 9.42 -3.22 -1.03
N GLY A 17 9.89 -3.90 0.02
CA GLY A 17 9.18 -4.07 1.28
C GLY A 17 7.76 -4.64 1.12
N ILE A 18 6.79 -4.03 1.81
CA ILE A 18 5.39 -4.48 1.83
C ILE A 18 4.79 -4.50 0.42
N GLY A 19 5.01 -3.44 -0.38
CA GLY A 19 4.47 -3.37 -1.73
C GLY A 19 4.98 -4.48 -2.65
N LYS A 20 6.30 -4.81 -2.58
CA LYS A 20 6.87 -5.93 -3.33
C LYS A 20 6.27 -7.27 -2.90
N ALA A 21 6.17 -7.52 -1.60
CA ALA A 21 5.58 -8.76 -1.09
C ALA A 21 4.10 -8.90 -1.51
N ILE A 22 3.33 -7.80 -1.47
CA ILE A 22 1.95 -7.79 -1.99
C ILE A 22 1.94 -8.11 -3.48
N ALA A 23 2.76 -7.44 -4.30
CA ALA A 23 2.82 -7.66 -5.74
C ALA A 23 3.14 -9.13 -6.09
N MET A 24 4.15 -9.71 -5.44
CA MET A 24 4.51 -11.12 -5.61
C MET A 24 3.35 -12.04 -5.18
N LYS A 25 2.68 -11.73 -4.08
CA LYS A 25 1.54 -12.52 -3.58
C LYS A 25 0.35 -12.50 -4.54
N LEU A 26 0.03 -11.35 -5.13
CA LEU A 26 -1.03 -11.23 -6.14
C LEU A 26 -0.66 -11.97 -7.43
N SER A 27 0.61 -11.91 -7.86
CA SER A 27 1.11 -12.67 -9.01
C SER A 27 1.06 -14.18 -8.76
N GLN A 28 1.40 -14.67 -7.56
CA GLN A 28 1.20 -16.07 -7.15
C GLN A 28 -0.26 -16.52 -7.24
N ALA A 29 -1.21 -15.61 -7.03
CA ALA A 29 -2.64 -15.86 -7.20
C ALA A 29 -3.13 -15.68 -8.65
N VAL A 30 -2.20 -15.64 -9.61
CA VAL A 30 -2.45 -15.60 -11.06
C VAL A 30 -3.06 -14.27 -11.54
N ALA A 31 -2.82 -13.16 -10.84
CA ALA A 31 -3.15 -11.83 -11.35
C ALA A 31 -2.10 -11.32 -12.34
N ASN A 32 -2.51 -10.48 -13.29
CA ASN A 32 -1.60 -9.56 -13.97
C ASN A 32 -1.22 -8.45 -12.98
N VAL A 33 0.06 -8.21 -12.74
CA VAL A 33 0.49 -7.24 -11.73
C VAL A 33 1.41 -6.20 -12.33
N VAL A 34 0.98 -4.93 -12.27
CA VAL A 34 1.79 -3.76 -12.56
C VAL A 34 2.33 -3.20 -11.24
N ILE A 35 3.65 -3.02 -11.18
CA ILE A 35 4.32 -2.36 -10.05
C ILE A 35 4.84 -1.01 -10.48
N CYS A 36 4.69 0.01 -9.62
CA CYS A 36 5.27 1.29 -9.94
C CYS A 36 6.07 1.88 -8.76
N SER A 37 7.16 2.56 -9.09
CA SER A 37 8.01 3.31 -8.16
C SER A 37 8.88 4.31 -8.90
N ARG A 38 9.56 5.21 -8.14
CA ARG A 38 10.36 6.31 -8.71
C ARG A 38 11.71 5.89 -9.31
N LYS A 39 12.27 4.77 -8.87
CA LYS A 39 13.62 4.34 -9.24
C LYS A 39 13.57 3.09 -10.08
N LYS A 40 14.04 3.21 -11.32
CA LYS A 40 14.09 2.11 -12.27
C LYS A 40 14.89 0.92 -11.74
N GLU A 41 16.03 1.17 -11.11
CA GLU A 41 16.90 0.10 -10.61
C GLU A 41 16.20 -0.77 -9.55
N ASN A 42 15.32 -0.16 -8.73
CA ASN A 42 14.55 -0.90 -7.74
C ASN A 42 13.43 -1.73 -8.39
N LEU A 43 12.83 -1.22 -9.48
CA LEU A 43 11.82 -1.95 -10.26
C LEU A 43 12.46 -3.14 -10.96
N ASP A 44 13.60 -2.94 -11.65
CA ASP A 44 14.34 -3.98 -12.34
C ASP A 44 14.76 -5.11 -11.36
N SER A 45 15.25 -4.72 -10.17
CA SER A 45 15.59 -5.69 -9.11
C SER A 45 14.38 -6.51 -8.66
N ALA A 46 13.21 -5.86 -8.50
CA ALA A 46 12.00 -6.55 -8.07
C ALA A 46 11.46 -7.50 -9.15
N VAL A 47 11.54 -7.10 -10.41
CA VAL A 47 11.14 -7.94 -11.56
C VAL A 47 12.06 -9.16 -11.67
N ASN A 48 13.38 -8.96 -11.63
CA ASN A 48 14.34 -10.07 -11.70
C ASN A 48 14.10 -11.09 -10.57
N GLU A 49 13.86 -10.62 -9.33
CA GLU A 49 13.56 -11.50 -8.20
C GLU A 49 12.25 -12.26 -8.40
N ALA A 50 11.22 -11.60 -8.94
CA ALA A 50 9.93 -12.20 -9.21
C ALA A 50 10.02 -13.25 -10.34
N GLU A 51 10.75 -12.96 -11.42
CA GLU A 51 10.97 -13.89 -12.54
C GLU A 51 11.70 -15.17 -12.12
N LEU A 52 12.68 -15.07 -11.22
CA LEU A 52 13.35 -16.24 -10.63
C LEU A 52 12.37 -17.17 -9.88
N ASN A 53 11.24 -16.64 -9.45
CA ASN A 53 10.15 -17.38 -8.79
C ASN A 53 8.98 -17.70 -9.75
N GLY A 54 9.11 -17.44 -11.05
CA GLY A 54 8.05 -17.66 -12.03
C GLY A 54 6.85 -16.71 -11.89
N LEU A 55 7.07 -15.52 -11.31
CA LEU A 55 6.03 -14.53 -11.01
C LEU A 55 6.20 -13.29 -11.92
N PRO A 56 5.44 -13.16 -13.01
CA PRO A 56 5.57 -12.01 -13.89
C PRO A 56 5.09 -10.72 -13.22
N LEU A 57 5.92 -9.67 -13.25
CA LEU A 57 5.58 -8.32 -12.85
C LEU A 57 5.87 -7.34 -13.99
N VAL A 58 5.02 -6.33 -14.17
CA VAL A 58 5.23 -5.27 -15.17
C VAL A 58 5.69 -4.00 -14.46
N PRO A 59 6.93 -3.55 -14.67
CA PRO A 59 7.46 -2.37 -14.01
C PRO A 59 7.10 -1.09 -14.76
N ILE A 60 6.69 -0.03 -14.05
CA ILE A 60 6.49 1.31 -14.62
C ILE A 60 7.08 2.35 -13.67
N GLU A 61 7.92 3.24 -14.19
CA GLU A 61 8.42 4.36 -13.39
C GLU A 61 7.29 5.34 -13.09
N CYS A 62 7.16 5.73 -11.81
CA CYS A 62 6.11 6.65 -11.38
C CYS A 62 6.53 7.47 -10.16
N ASN A 63 6.36 8.77 -10.25
CA ASN A 63 6.35 9.67 -9.11
C ASN A 63 4.90 9.86 -8.61
N THR A 64 4.56 9.23 -7.50
CA THR A 64 3.20 9.27 -6.93
C THR A 64 2.75 10.64 -6.40
N SER A 65 3.64 11.66 -6.38
CA SER A 65 3.26 13.06 -6.12
C SER A 65 2.84 13.81 -7.40
N ASN A 66 2.93 13.17 -8.59
CA ASN A 66 2.65 13.80 -9.88
C ASN A 66 1.47 13.07 -10.54
N LYS A 67 0.43 13.83 -10.91
CA LYS A 67 -0.82 13.28 -11.46
C LYS A 67 -0.64 12.68 -12.85
N GLU A 68 0.16 13.33 -13.69
CA GLU A 68 0.44 12.89 -15.04
C GLU A 68 1.21 11.57 -15.03
N SER A 69 2.15 11.42 -14.08
CA SER A 69 2.88 10.17 -13.88
C SER A 69 1.97 9.03 -13.41
N ILE A 70 0.99 9.33 -12.56
CA ILE A 70 -0.04 8.37 -12.13
C ILE A 70 -0.93 7.96 -13.30
N GLN A 71 -1.42 8.94 -14.08
CA GLN A 71 -2.26 8.67 -15.25
C GLN A 71 -1.54 7.77 -16.24
N SER A 72 -0.25 8.04 -16.51
CA SER A 72 0.57 7.20 -17.39
C SER A 72 0.65 5.74 -16.94
N VAL A 73 0.70 5.46 -15.62
CA VAL A 73 0.65 4.07 -15.11
C VAL A 73 -0.68 3.41 -15.44
N VAL A 74 -1.78 4.14 -15.24
CA VAL A 74 -3.12 3.61 -15.51
C VAL A 74 -3.32 3.36 -17.01
N ASP A 75 -2.93 4.32 -17.85
CA ASP A 75 -3.04 4.21 -19.31
C ASP A 75 -2.25 3.01 -19.85
N HIS A 76 -0.99 2.83 -19.44
CA HIS A 76 -0.17 1.66 -19.80
C HIS A 76 -0.79 0.34 -19.30
N THR A 77 -1.42 0.36 -18.13
CA THR A 77 -2.09 -0.84 -17.60
C THR A 77 -3.29 -1.21 -18.47
N ILE A 78 -4.08 -0.22 -18.90
CA ILE A 78 -5.23 -0.43 -19.78
C ILE A 78 -4.76 -0.87 -21.17
N GLU A 79 -3.74 -0.22 -21.74
CA GLU A 79 -3.19 -0.60 -23.05
C GLU A 79 -2.75 -2.08 -23.06
N LYS A 80 -2.18 -2.57 -21.94
CA LYS A 80 -1.63 -3.93 -21.86
C LYS A 80 -2.66 -5.00 -21.47
N PHE A 81 -3.65 -4.65 -20.64
CA PHE A 81 -4.53 -5.62 -19.99
C PHE A 81 -6.02 -5.28 -20.07
N ASP A 82 -6.40 -4.20 -20.75
CA ASP A 82 -7.77 -3.71 -20.99
C ASP A 82 -8.53 -3.28 -19.74
N LYS A 83 -7.98 -3.44 -18.52
CA LYS A 83 -8.68 -3.17 -17.26
C LYS A 83 -7.78 -2.98 -16.06
N VAL A 84 -8.37 -2.42 -14.98
CA VAL A 84 -7.82 -2.43 -13.62
C VAL A 84 -8.89 -2.96 -12.67
N ASP A 85 -8.66 -4.13 -12.07
CA ASP A 85 -9.57 -4.73 -11.09
C ASP A 85 -9.17 -4.40 -9.64
N VAL A 86 -7.85 -4.24 -9.38
CA VAL A 86 -7.32 -4.02 -8.03
C VAL A 86 -6.33 -2.87 -8.04
N LEU A 87 -6.49 -1.95 -7.11
CA LEU A 87 -5.51 -0.91 -6.79
C LEU A 87 -4.97 -1.12 -5.38
N VAL A 88 -3.64 -1.21 -5.24
CA VAL A 88 -2.96 -1.18 -3.95
C VAL A 88 -2.17 0.11 -3.83
N ASN A 89 -2.69 1.05 -3.08
CA ASN A 89 -2.00 2.27 -2.67
C ASN A 89 -1.08 1.95 -1.50
N ASN A 90 0.24 1.82 -1.77
CA ASN A 90 1.22 1.47 -0.75
C ASN A 90 2.42 2.44 -0.72
N ALA A 91 2.71 3.19 -1.79
CA ALA A 91 3.80 4.15 -1.79
C ALA A 91 3.68 5.14 -0.62
N ALA A 92 4.77 5.31 0.14
CA ALA A 92 4.80 6.24 1.28
C ALA A 92 6.13 6.99 1.36
N ALA A 93 6.07 8.17 1.98
CA ALA A 93 7.23 8.97 2.34
C ALA A 93 7.13 9.39 3.81
N ASN A 94 8.28 9.44 4.47
CA ASN A 94 8.44 10.03 5.80
C ASN A 94 9.86 10.60 5.91
N PRO A 95 10.11 11.82 5.41
CA PRO A 95 11.44 12.44 5.44
C PRO A 95 11.82 13.04 6.79
N TYR A 96 10.91 13.07 7.77
CA TYR A 96 11.11 13.75 9.04
C TYR A 96 10.85 12.83 10.24
N TYR A 97 11.77 12.85 11.20
CA TYR A 97 11.63 12.20 12.49
C TYR A 97 11.98 13.19 13.61
N GLY A 98 11.03 13.50 14.50
CA GLY A 98 11.21 14.47 15.59
C GLY A 98 9.89 15.01 16.12
N LEU A 99 9.97 16.01 17.01
CA LEU A 99 8.79 16.68 17.56
C LEU A 99 8.03 17.40 16.46
N ILE A 100 6.72 17.22 16.40
CA ILE A 100 5.87 17.78 15.34
C ILE A 100 5.97 19.31 15.24
N LEU A 101 6.15 20.01 16.36
CA LEU A 101 6.28 21.47 16.41
C LEU A 101 7.57 21.97 15.74
N ASN A 102 8.55 21.10 15.51
CA ASN A 102 9.80 21.42 14.82
C ASN A 102 9.77 20.98 13.34
N SER A 103 8.63 20.47 12.85
CA SER A 103 8.49 20.12 11.45
C SER A 103 8.30 21.36 10.59
N GLU A 104 8.86 21.34 9.38
CA GLU A 104 8.73 22.40 8.38
C GLU A 104 7.60 22.11 7.39
N ASP A 105 7.08 23.14 6.73
CA ASP A 105 6.02 22.98 5.70
C ASP A 105 6.45 22.01 4.60
N SER A 106 7.72 22.01 4.22
CA SER A 106 8.28 21.07 3.24
C SER A 106 8.10 19.60 3.62
N HIS A 107 8.13 19.27 4.93
CA HIS A 107 7.88 17.92 5.42
C HIS A 107 6.40 17.56 5.27
N TRP A 108 5.49 18.49 5.59
CA TRP A 108 4.05 18.32 5.42
C TRP A 108 3.68 18.13 3.96
N ASP A 109 4.14 19.02 3.10
CA ASP A 109 3.89 18.96 1.66
C ASP A 109 4.33 17.61 1.10
N LYS A 110 5.58 17.21 1.40
CA LYS A 110 6.11 15.94 0.88
C LYS A 110 5.34 14.71 1.36
N ILE A 111 4.99 14.68 2.66
CA ILE A 111 4.27 13.55 3.24
C ILE A 111 2.84 13.51 2.69
N PHE A 112 2.13 14.64 2.64
CA PHE A 112 0.75 14.67 2.15
C PHE A 112 0.65 14.43 0.65
N ASP A 113 1.57 14.98 -0.14
CA ASP A 113 1.59 14.75 -1.60
C ASP A 113 1.74 13.27 -1.95
N VAL A 114 2.61 12.54 -1.23
CA VAL A 114 2.81 11.11 -1.48
C VAL A 114 1.73 10.26 -0.82
N ASN A 115 1.52 10.43 0.50
CA ASN A 115 0.75 9.49 1.31
C ASN A 115 -0.77 9.68 1.19
N VAL A 116 -1.23 10.90 0.87
CA VAL A 116 -2.66 11.25 0.83
C VAL A 116 -3.10 11.59 -0.58
N LYS A 117 -2.53 12.64 -1.19
CA LYS A 117 -2.91 13.08 -2.54
C LYS A 117 -2.55 12.03 -3.60
N GLY A 118 -1.40 11.34 -3.45
CA GLY A 118 -1.03 10.25 -4.34
C GLY A 118 -2.04 9.10 -4.32
N TYR A 119 -2.51 8.71 -3.13
CA TYR A 119 -3.54 7.67 -2.97
C TYR A 119 -4.87 8.09 -3.59
N PHE A 120 -5.28 9.35 -3.33
CA PHE A 120 -6.48 9.91 -3.95
C PHE A 120 -6.39 9.95 -5.48
N ASN A 121 -5.27 10.41 -6.03
CA ASN A 121 -5.10 10.51 -7.47
C ASN A 121 -5.13 9.15 -8.16
N PHE A 122 -4.47 8.12 -7.58
CA PHE A 122 -4.59 6.75 -8.08
C PHE A 122 -6.02 6.21 -7.97
N ALA A 123 -6.67 6.42 -6.82
CA ALA A 123 -8.06 6.01 -6.64
C ALA A 123 -8.97 6.66 -7.68
N LYS A 124 -8.82 7.96 -7.93
CA LYS A 124 -9.59 8.69 -8.95
C LYS A 124 -9.39 8.11 -10.34
N ALA A 125 -8.12 7.94 -10.79
CA ALA A 125 -7.83 7.44 -12.13
C ALA A 125 -8.31 5.98 -12.34
N CYS A 126 -8.17 5.12 -11.32
CA CYS A 126 -8.66 3.74 -11.42
C CYS A 126 -10.18 3.62 -11.28
N SER A 127 -10.82 4.50 -10.48
CA SER A 127 -12.27 4.43 -10.23
C SER A 127 -13.10 4.67 -11.49
N GLU A 128 -12.65 5.51 -12.42
CA GLU A 128 -13.35 5.73 -13.70
C GLU A 128 -13.53 4.41 -14.46
N ILE A 129 -12.50 3.57 -14.49
CA ILE A 129 -12.51 2.27 -15.16
C ILE A 129 -13.32 1.25 -14.35
N MET A 130 -13.14 1.23 -13.03
CA MET A 130 -13.87 0.33 -12.12
C MET A 130 -15.37 0.61 -12.13
N ILE A 131 -15.80 1.87 -12.20
CA ILE A 131 -17.21 2.28 -12.31
C ILE A 131 -17.80 1.78 -13.64
N ALA A 132 -17.10 1.98 -14.76
CA ALA A 132 -17.54 1.49 -16.06
C ALA A 132 -17.72 -0.04 -16.09
N ASN A 133 -16.90 -0.77 -15.32
CA ASN A 133 -16.96 -2.23 -15.20
C ASN A 133 -17.87 -2.72 -14.05
N ASN A 134 -18.45 -1.79 -13.26
CA ASN A 134 -19.23 -2.08 -12.07
C ASN A 134 -18.55 -3.08 -11.11
N SER A 135 -17.23 -2.98 -10.94
CA SER A 135 -16.41 -3.88 -10.13
C SER A 135 -15.04 -3.27 -9.85
N GLY A 136 -14.54 -3.40 -8.61
CA GLY A 136 -13.20 -2.94 -8.25
C GLY A 136 -12.85 -3.17 -6.78
N LYS A 137 -11.54 -3.25 -6.51
CA LYS A 137 -10.98 -3.35 -5.15
C LYS A 137 -9.89 -2.31 -4.97
N ILE A 138 -10.02 -1.45 -3.97
CA ILE A 138 -9.00 -0.46 -3.61
C ILE A 138 -8.51 -0.78 -2.19
N ILE A 139 -7.20 -1.00 -2.06
CA ILE A 139 -6.53 -1.31 -0.80
C ILE A 139 -5.58 -0.16 -0.48
N ASN A 140 -5.88 0.60 0.56
CA ASN A 140 -5.04 1.69 1.02
C ASN A 140 -4.17 1.22 2.19
N VAL A 141 -2.86 1.15 1.99
CA VAL A 141 -1.92 0.77 3.06
C VAL A 141 -1.67 1.97 3.98
N ALA A 142 -2.31 1.94 5.16
CA ALA A 142 -2.10 2.91 6.21
C ALA A 142 -0.96 2.48 7.17
N SER A 143 -1.22 2.44 8.45
CA SER A 143 -0.34 1.99 9.53
C SER A 143 -1.14 1.94 10.83
N ILE A 144 -0.66 1.22 11.85
CA ILE A 144 -1.13 1.39 13.23
C ILE A 144 -0.99 2.84 13.71
N ALA A 145 -0.03 3.58 13.15
CA ALA A 145 0.20 5.00 13.38
C ALA A 145 -1.01 5.89 13.07
N ALA A 146 -1.97 5.39 12.29
CA ALA A 146 -3.23 6.07 12.02
C ALA A 146 -4.19 6.08 13.22
N LYS A 147 -4.01 5.14 14.16
CA LYS A 147 -4.89 4.94 15.32
C LYS A 147 -4.17 5.29 16.62
N THR A 148 -2.92 4.88 16.74
CA THR A 148 -2.09 5.11 17.93
C THR A 148 -0.85 5.89 17.51
N PRO A 149 -0.67 7.15 17.94
CA PRO A 149 0.47 7.96 17.53
C PRO A 149 1.80 7.31 17.92
N LEU A 150 2.70 7.21 16.95
CA LEU A 150 4.08 6.81 17.18
C LEU A 150 4.93 8.07 17.41
N GLU A 151 5.72 8.06 18.47
CA GLU A 151 6.60 9.18 18.82
C GLU A 151 7.60 9.50 17.69
N GLY A 152 7.83 10.78 17.46
CA GLY A 152 8.73 11.25 16.40
C GLY A 152 8.15 11.20 14.98
N LEU A 153 6.96 10.65 14.78
CA LEU A 153 6.32 10.47 13.47
C LEU A 153 5.07 11.36 13.29
N GLY A 154 5.00 12.53 13.93
CA GLY A 154 3.77 13.33 14.01
C GLY A 154 3.05 13.55 12.69
N VAL A 155 3.71 14.12 11.66
CA VAL A 155 3.11 14.39 10.35
C VAL A 155 2.72 13.09 9.63
N TYR A 156 3.55 12.05 9.74
CA TYR A 156 3.25 10.72 9.19
C TYR A 156 1.99 10.12 9.83
N ASN A 157 1.86 10.15 11.17
CA ASN A 157 0.67 9.67 11.89
C ASN A 157 -0.60 10.33 11.34
N ILE A 158 -0.58 11.67 11.20
CA ILE A 158 -1.70 12.45 10.66
C ILE A 158 -2.02 12.04 9.22
N SER A 159 -1.00 11.86 8.37
CA SER A 159 -1.20 11.43 7.00
C SER A 159 -1.86 10.04 6.90
N LYS A 160 -1.48 9.12 7.80
CA LYS A 160 -2.05 7.76 7.83
C LYS A 160 -3.48 7.73 8.41
N ALA A 161 -3.80 8.64 9.34
CA ALA A 161 -5.18 8.87 9.76
C ALA A 161 -6.04 9.46 8.62
N ALA A 162 -5.49 10.39 7.83
CA ALA A 162 -6.15 10.91 6.64
C ALA A 162 -6.43 9.80 5.59
N VAL A 163 -5.50 8.86 5.39
CA VAL A 163 -5.70 7.68 4.52
C VAL A 163 -6.87 6.81 4.99
N VAL A 164 -7.01 6.61 6.30
CA VAL A 164 -8.15 5.87 6.87
C VAL A 164 -9.47 6.59 6.57
N MET A 165 -9.52 7.92 6.72
CA MET A 165 -10.72 8.68 6.39
C MET A 165 -11.00 8.69 4.90
N LEU A 166 -9.97 8.84 4.04
CA LEU A 166 -10.09 8.72 2.59
C LEU A 166 -10.71 7.38 2.19
N THR A 167 -10.27 6.28 2.82
CA THR A 167 -10.85 4.94 2.60
C THR A 167 -12.35 4.92 2.87
N LYS A 168 -12.79 5.48 4.01
CA LYS A 168 -14.20 5.49 4.39
C LYS A 168 -15.05 6.33 3.45
N VAL A 169 -14.55 7.49 3.02
CA VAL A 169 -15.23 8.36 2.05
C VAL A 169 -15.40 7.63 0.73
N LEU A 170 -14.31 7.10 0.17
CA LEU A 170 -14.34 6.37 -1.10
C LEU A 170 -15.23 5.12 -1.02
N ALA A 171 -15.21 4.38 0.09
CA ALA A 171 -16.08 3.22 0.29
C ALA A 171 -17.56 3.58 0.24
N LYS A 172 -17.93 4.75 0.81
CA LYS A 172 -19.31 5.24 0.81
C LYS A 172 -19.75 5.72 -0.57
N GLU A 173 -18.86 6.40 -1.30
CA GLU A 173 -19.17 6.99 -2.61
C GLU A 173 -19.14 5.95 -3.75
N LEU A 174 -18.28 4.92 -3.65
CA LEU A 174 -18.06 3.94 -4.71
C LEU A 174 -18.81 2.61 -4.49
N GLY A 175 -19.44 2.43 -3.33
CA GLY A 175 -20.12 1.18 -2.98
C GLY A 175 -21.27 0.81 -3.90
N GLU A 176 -22.02 1.78 -4.43
CA GLU A 176 -23.12 1.55 -5.39
C GLU A 176 -22.62 0.98 -6.74
N HIS A 177 -21.30 1.13 -7.03
CA HIS A 177 -20.66 0.60 -8.22
C HIS A 177 -19.94 -0.73 -7.97
N ASN A 178 -20.26 -1.44 -6.88
CA ASN A 178 -19.57 -2.69 -6.48
C ASN A 178 -18.04 -2.54 -6.33
N ILE A 179 -17.58 -1.35 -5.91
CA ILE A 179 -16.18 -1.10 -5.63
C ILE A 179 -15.96 -1.11 -4.12
N ASN A 180 -15.13 -2.05 -3.67
CA ASN A 180 -14.77 -2.16 -2.26
C ASN A 180 -13.49 -1.36 -1.97
N VAL A 181 -13.51 -0.52 -0.96
CA VAL A 181 -12.36 0.28 -0.56
C VAL A 181 -12.03 -0.01 0.90
N ASN A 182 -10.84 -0.56 1.17
CA ASN A 182 -10.45 -0.96 2.51
C ASN A 182 -9.06 -0.47 2.89
N THR A 183 -8.81 -0.34 4.18
CA THR A 183 -7.51 -0.01 4.76
C THR A 183 -6.82 -1.26 5.26
N LEU A 184 -5.56 -1.44 4.87
CA LEU A 184 -4.62 -2.36 5.49
C LEU A 184 -3.69 -1.56 6.40
N ALA A 185 -3.66 -1.86 7.69
CA ALA A 185 -2.91 -1.13 8.71
C ALA A 185 -1.82 -2.03 9.31
N PRO A 186 -0.60 -2.05 8.72
CA PRO A 186 0.52 -2.81 9.26
C PRO A 186 0.99 -2.26 10.60
N GLY A 187 1.48 -3.17 11.46
CA GLY A 187 2.30 -2.85 12.62
C GLY A 187 3.75 -2.54 12.26
N LEU A 188 4.66 -2.97 13.14
CA LEU A 188 6.10 -2.79 12.94
C LEU A 188 6.64 -3.91 12.05
N ILE A 189 6.87 -3.60 10.78
CA ILE A 189 7.32 -4.54 9.74
C ILE A 189 8.77 -4.24 9.38
N LYS A 190 9.61 -5.28 9.35
CA LYS A 190 11.04 -5.18 9.02
C LYS A 190 11.23 -4.91 7.53
N THR A 191 11.54 -3.65 7.19
CA THR A 191 11.76 -3.16 5.82
C THR A 191 12.84 -2.08 5.82
N ASP A 192 13.32 -1.67 4.64
CA ASP A 192 14.23 -0.51 4.53
C ASP A 192 13.60 0.78 5.09
N PHE A 193 12.27 0.93 4.93
CA PHE A 193 11.53 2.11 5.42
C PHE A 193 11.56 2.22 6.94
N SER A 194 11.55 1.10 7.64
CA SER A 194 11.56 1.01 9.11
C SER A 194 12.97 0.74 9.69
N LYS A 195 14.03 0.85 8.88
CA LYS A 195 15.40 0.44 9.23
C LYS A 195 15.87 1.04 10.57
N ALA A 196 15.58 2.30 10.84
CA ALA A 196 15.91 2.97 12.10
C ALA A 196 15.34 2.27 13.35
N LEU A 197 14.27 1.48 13.22
CA LEU A 197 13.61 0.78 14.33
C LEU A 197 14.25 -0.59 14.66
N TRP A 198 15.08 -1.15 13.77
CA TRP A 198 15.61 -2.50 13.95
C TRP A 198 17.11 -2.63 13.66
N GLU A 199 17.78 -1.59 13.19
CA GLU A 199 19.23 -1.60 12.95
C GLU A 199 20.03 -1.57 14.26
N ASN A 200 19.52 -0.87 15.29
CA ASN A 200 20.10 -0.85 16.62
C ASN A 200 19.46 -1.97 17.47
N GLU A 201 20.29 -2.84 18.04
CA GLU A 201 19.86 -4.03 18.79
C GLU A 201 19.03 -3.68 20.03
N ASP A 202 19.41 -2.64 20.79
CA ASP A 202 18.66 -2.21 21.98
C ASP A 202 17.28 -1.69 21.61
N THR A 203 17.18 -0.91 20.54
CA THR A 203 15.89 -0.40 20.02
C THR A 203 15.03 -1.56 19.54
N HIS A 204 15.59 -2.47 18.75
CA HIS A 204 14.92 -3.66 18.26
C HIS A 204 14.35 -4.51 19.43
N ASN A 205 15.18 -4.79 20.44
CA ASN A 205 14.78 -5.62 21.59
C ASN A 205 13.66 -4.97 22.42
N LYS A 206 13.67 -3.62 22.58
CA LYS A 206 12.58 -2.88 23.23
C LYS A 206 11.28 -3.00 22.43
N ILE A 207 11.36 -2.82 21.12
CA ILE A 207 10.21 -2.92 20.22
C ILE A 207 9.63 -4.34 20.25
N VAL A 208 10.46 -5.36 20.09
CA VAL A 208 10.00 -6.76 20.08
C VAL A 208 9.30 -7.13 21.40
N LYS A 209 9.78 -6.63 22.54
CA LYS A 209 9.13 -6.83 23.83
C LYS A 209 7.75 -6.17 23.96
N SER A 210 7.48 -5.10 23.18
CA SER A 210 6.17 -4.44 23.18
C SER A 210 5.13 -5.11 22.27
N ILE A 211 5.56 -6.06 21.45
CA ILE A 211 4.66 -6.80 20.55
C ILE A 211 4.26 -8.12 21.22
N PRO A 212 2.97 -8.42 21.42
CA PRO A 212 2.52 -9.67 22.03
C PRO A 212 3.08 -10.94 21.37
N GLN A 213 3.24 -10.94 20.04
CA GLN A 213 3.87 -12.06 19.32
C GLN A 213 5.41 -12.12 19.46
N CYS A 214 6.03 -11.22 20.23
CA CYS A 214 7.47 -11.17 20.49
C CYS A 214 8.34 -11.20 19.21
N LYS A 215 7.89 -10.61 18.11
CA LYS A 215 8.65 -10.46 16.86
C LYS A 215 8.17 -9.25 16.08
N MET A 216 9.06 -8.63 15.32
CA MET A 216 8.64 -7.74 14.23
C MET A 216 8.04 -8.57 13.10
N GLY A 217 7.00 -8.03 12.45
CA GLY A 217 6.45 -8.66 11.26
C GLY A 217 7.39 -8.58 10.06
N SER A 218 7.19 -9.46 9.10
CA SER A 218 7.79 -9.44 7.76
C SER A 218 6.81 -8.86 6.73
N PRO A 219 7.27 -8.42 5.55
CA PRO A 219 6.37 -8.04 4.45
C PRO A 219 5.37 -9.15 4.07
N ASP A 220 5.76 -10.41 4.19
CA ASP A 220 4.89 -11.57 3.87
C ASP A 220 3.73 -11.71 4.85
N ASP A 221 3.91 -11.33 6.13
CA ASP A 221 2.82 -11.33 7.11
C ASP A 221 1.66 -10.38 6.71
N ILE A 222 1.96 -9.37 5.86
CA ILE A 222 0.99 -8.39 5.36
C ILE A 222 0.32 -8.84 4.06
N SER A 223 1.06 -9.53 3.20
CA SER A 223 0.65 -9.87 1.84
C SER A 223 -0.60 -10.77 1.77
N GLY A 224 -0.78 -11.65 2.76
CA GLY A 224 -1.95 -12.53 2.84
C GLY A 224 -3.27 -11.78 3.02
N MET A 225 -3.28 -10.72 3.86
CA MET A 225 -4.47 -9.88 4.04
C MET A 225 -4.75 -9.05 2.77
N ALA A 226 -3.71 -8.57 2.09
CA ALA A 226 -3.88 -7.86 0.81
C ALA A 226 -4.50 -8.79 -0.26
N LEU A 227 -4.09 -10.06 -0.32
CA LEU A 227 -4.70 -11.03 -1.23
C LEU A 227 -6.18 -11.29 -0.89
N TYR A 228 -6.53 -11.42 0.40
CA TYR A 228 -7.93 -11.54 0.82
C TYR A 228 -8.75 -10.34 0.33
N LEU A 229 -8.27 -9.11 0.58
CA LEU A 229 -8.95 -7.87 0.20
C LEU A 229 -9.04 -7.66 -1.32
N ALA A 230 -8.13 -8.25 -2.10
CA ALA A 230 -8.13 -8.22 -3.56
C ALA A 230 -9.08 -9.24 -4.19
N SER A 231 -9.55 -10.22 -3.43
CA SER A 231 -10.33 -11.36 -3.92
C SER A 231 -11.84 -11.19 -3.72
N GLU A 232 -12.63 -12.05 -4.36
CA GLU A 232 -14.10 -12.14 -4.20
C GLU A 232 -14.51 -12.52 -2.77
N ALA A 233 -13.62 -13.14 -1.97
CA ALA A 233 -13.88 -13.46 -0.57
C ALA A 233 -14.15 -12.21 0.30
N SER A 234 -13.80 -11.03 -0.20
CA SER A 234 -14.04 -9.74 0.47
C SER A 234 -15.16 -8.90 -0.17
N ASP A 235 -16.06 -9.47 -0.99
CA ASP A 235 -17.07 -8.70 -1.73
C ASP A 235 -18.04 -7.95 -0.82
N PHE A 236 -18.31 -8.42 0.38
CA PHE A 236 -19.14 -7.72 1.36
C PHE A 236 -18.34 -6.93 2.40
N VAL A 237 -17.07 -6.60 2.08
CA VAL A 237 -16.15 -5.89 2.98
C VAL A 237 -15.74 -4.57 2.33
N THR A 238 -16.22 -3.44 2.88
CA THR A 238 -15.84 -2.10 2.44
C THR A 238 -15.80 -1.11 3.61
N GLY A 239 -14.97 -0.07 3.53
CA GLY A 239 -14.79 0.95 4.56
C GLY A 239 -14.08 0.48 5.82
N SER A 240 -13.56 -0.74 5.84
CA SER A 240 -13.00 -1.40 7.02
C SER A 240 -11.50 -1.18 7.16
N ILE A 241 -11.01 -1.34 8.40
CA ILE A 241 -9.58 -1.26 8.75
C ILE A 241 -9.14 -2.64 9.22
N PHE A 242 -8.19 -3.22 8.51
CA PHE A 242 -7.58 -4.51 8.84
C PHE A 242 -6.20 -4.30 9.43
N THR A 243 -6.08 -4.44 10.73
CA THR A 243 -4.82 -4.31 11.45
C THR A 243 -4.08 -5.64 11.43
N VAL A 244 -2.79 -5.60 11.04
CA VAL A 244 -1.88 -6.76 11.02
C VAL A 244 -0.59 -6.33 11.71
N ASP A 245 -0.51 -6.53 13.03
CA ASP A 245 0.47 -5.86 13.88
C ASP A 245 1.06 -6.73 15.00
N GLY A 246 0.80 -8.03 15.00
CA GLY A 246 1.24 -8.93 16.06
C GLY A 246 0.65 -8.66 17.44
N GLY A 247 -0.44 -7.84 17.51
CA GLY A 247 -1.16 -7.50 18.73
C GLY A 247 -0.64 -6.23 19.44
N ILE A 248 0.27 -5.46 18.86
CA ILE A 248 0.86 -4.27 19.52
C ILE A 248 -0.19 -3.19 19.86
N THR A 249 -1.33 -3.16 19.19
CA THR A 249 -2.40 -2.17 19.44
C THR A 249 -3.59 -2.71 20.22
N THR A 250 -3.47 -3.89 20.82
CA THR A 250 -4.50 -4.48 21.71
C THR A 250 -4.45 -3.93 23.13
#